data_e6386055093ac1dc518f255107f4c8ae
#
_entry.id   e6386055093ac1dc518f255107f4c8ae
#
_cell.length_a   1.000
_cell.length_b   1.000
_cell.length_c   1.000
_cell.angle_alpha   90.00
_cell.angle_beta   90.00
_cell.angle_gamma   90.00
#
_symmetry.space_group_name_H-M   'P 1'
#
loop_
_entity.id
_entity.type
_entity.pdbx_description
1 polymer ?
#
loop_
_entity_poly.entity_id
_entity_poly.type
_entity_poly.pdbx_seq_one_letter_code
_entity_poly.pdbx_strand_id
1 'polypeptide(L)' 'MTEHERAKAWREKHGLSVDKLAYLTGYGYRAIYWLERGESPPNSTRHAAPVQPWIWQRYKMMCAGVEAQIKTGKEFDW' A
#
# COMPACT_ATOMS: atom_id res chain seq x y z
N MET A 1 2.25 -7.77 15.16
CA MET A 1 1.75 -6.67 14.31
C MET A 1 0.80 -7.21 13.25
N THR A 2 -0.26 -6.46 13.00
CA THR A 2 -1.20 -6.80 11.94
C THR A 2 -0.62 -6.41 10.58
N GLU A 3 -1.26 -6.87 9.50
CA GLU A 3 -0.82 -6.52 8.15
C GLU A 3 -0.83 -5.01 7.91
N HIS A 4 -1.89 -4.33 8.34
CA HIS A 4 -1.98 -2.89 8.13
C HIS A 4 -0.93 -2.11 8.93
N GLU A 5 -0.59 -2.58 10.12
CA GLU A 5 0.49 -1.98 10.91
C GLU A 5 1.84 -2.19 10.24
N ARG A 6 2.07 -3.38 9.69
CA ARG A 6 3.31 -3.68 8.94
C ARG A 6 3.42 -2.82 7.68
N ALA A 7 2.33 -2.62 6.98
CA ALA A 7 2.31 -1.80 5.77
C ALA A 7 2.70 -0.36 6.08
N LYS A 8 2.11 0.20 7.13
CA LYS A 8 2.42 1.56 7.55
C LYS A 8 3.88 1.68 8.01
N ALA A 9 4.36 0.72 8.82
CA ALA A 9 5.72 0.72 9.32
C ALA A 9 6.73 0.62 8.18
N TRP A 10 6.46 -0.21 7.17
CA TRP A 10 7.32 -0.33 5.99
C TRP A 10 7.40 1.01 5.24
N ARG A 11 6.27 1.67 5.02
CA ARG A 11 6.24 2.96 4.34
C ARG A 11 7.06 4.00 5.10
N GLU A 12 6.86 4.07 6.40
CA GLU A 12 7.58 5.03 7.26
C GLU A 12 9.08 4.73 7.31
N LYS A 13 9.44 3.45 7.34
CA LYS A 13 10.84 3.02 7.32
C LYS A 13 11.57 3.53 6.08
N HIS A 14 10.89 3.58 4.96
CA HIS A 14 11.48 4.07 3.70
C HIS A 14 11.31 5.58 3.51
N GLY A 15 10.77 6.28 4.50
CA GLY A 15 10.60 7.73 4.43
C GLY A 15 9.59 8.19 3.39
N LEU A 16 8.62 7.34 3.04
CA LEU A 16 7.64 7.64 2.01
C LEU A 16 6.38 8.26 2.63
N SER A 17 5.91 9.35 2.05
CA SER A 17 4.59 9.86 2.35
C SER A 17 3.53 9.01 1.67
N VAL A 18 2.28 9.12 2.11
CA VAL A 18 1.18 8.43 1.43
C VAL A 18 1.06 8.91 -0.01
N ASP A 19 1.21 10.21 -0.24
CA ASP A 19 1.17 10.76 -1.61
C ASP A 19 2.27 10.18 -2.49
N LYS A 20 3.48 10.07 -1.97
CA LYS A 20 4.60 9.50 -2.73
C LYS A 20 4.38 8.04 -3.05
N LEU A 21 3.90 7.27 -2.08
CA LEU A 21 3.59 5.86 -2.29
C LEU A 21 2.45 5.69 -3.29
N ALA A 22 1.44 6.54 -3.24
CA ALA A 22 0.36 6.53 -4.21
C ALA A 22 0.89 6.76 -5.63
N TYR A 23 1.79 7.72 -5.78
CA TYR A 23 2.42 7.99 -7.06
C TYR A 23 3.22 6.79 -7.58
N LEU A 24 3.98 6.15 -6.70
CA LEU A 24 4.86 5.03 -7.09
C LEU A 24 4.08 3.76 -7.41
N THR A 25 2.98 3.51 -6.73
CA THR A 25 2.22 2.27 -6.89
C THR A 25 1.06 2.40 -7.88
N GLY A 26 0.62 3.62 -8.16
CA GLY A 26 -0.58 3.84 -8.92
C GLY A 26 -1.87 3.65 -8.13
N TYR A 27 -1.78 3.35 -6.84
CA TYR A 27 -2.95 3.35 -5.96
C TYR A 27 -3.37 4.78 -5.64
N GLY A 28 -4.66 4.99 -5.46
CA GLY A 28 -5.14 6.28 -5.00
C GLY A 28 -4.75 6.53 -3.56
N TYR A 29 -4.60 7.81 -3.19
CA TYR A 29 -4.30 8.21 -1.82
C TYR A 29 -5.25 7.58 -0.82
N ARG A 30 -6.56 7.61 -1.12
CA ARG A 30 -7.59 7.07 -0.23
C ARG A 30 -7.47 5.56 -0.05
N ALA A 31 -7.10 4.86 -1.11
CA ALA A 31 -6.92 3.41 -1.03
C ALA A 31 -5.82 3.05 -0.05
N ILE A 32 -4.68 3.74 -0.11
CA ILE A 32 -3.57 3.52 0.83
C ILE A 32 -3.98 3.89 2.25
N TYR A 33 -4.67 5.01 2.40
CA TYR A 33 -5.15 5.47 3.70
C TYR A 33 -6.02 4.40 4.37
N TRP A 34 -6.98 3.82 3.63
CA TRP A 34 -7.85 2.79 4.18
C TRP A 34 -7.12 1.48 4.43
N LEU A 35 -6.18 1.10 3.56
CA LEU A 35 -5.37 -0.10 3.76
C LEU A 35 -4.56 0.00 5.06
N GLU A 36 -3.97 1.16 5.34
CA GLU A 36 -3.19 1.36 6.57
C GLU A 36 -4.06 1.42 7.82
N ARG A 37 -5.36 1.51 7.67
CA ARG A 37 -6.32 1.38 8.76
C ARG A 37 -6.84 -0.04 8.89
N GLY A 38 -6.46 -0.93 7.98
CA GLY A 38 -6.91 -2.33 7.99
C GLY A 38 -8.32 -2.51 7.48
N GLU A 39 -8.83 -1.58 6.69
CA GLU A 39 -10.21 -1.59 6.21
C GLU A 39 -10.27 -1.34 4.71
N SER A 40 -11.25 -1.95 4.04
CA SER A 40 -11.60 -1.58 2.69
C SER A 40 -12.41 -0.29 2.72
N PRO A 41 -12.20 0.62 1.73
CA PRO A 41 -12.95 1.87 1.73
C PRO A 41 -14.45 1.60 1.61
N PRO A 42 -15.28 2.30 2.40
CA PRO A 42 -16.72 2.16 2.25
C PRO A 42 -17.19 2.79 0.95
N ASN A 43 -18.23 2.23 0.36
CA ASN A 43 -18.93 2.91 -0.71
C ASN A 43 -20.24 3.49 -0.16
N SER A 44 -21.03 4.11 -1.01
CA SER A 44 -22.25 4.80 -0.58
C SER A 44 -23.29 3.89 0.09
N THR A 45 -23.17 2.58 -0.06
CA THR A 45 -24.16 1.62 0.44
C THR A 45 -23.58 0.60 1.43
N ARG A 46 -22.28 0.66 1.70
CA ARG A 46 -21.62 -0.33 2.55
C ARG A 46 -20.81 0.35 3.66
N HIS A 47 -20.72 -0.34 4.78
CA HIS A 47 -19.80 0.04 5.83
C HIS A 47 -18.39 -0.44 5.48
N ALA A 48 -17.38 0.18 6.11
CA ALA A 48 -16.01 -0.30 5.98
C ALA A 48 -15.92 -1.76 6.41
N ALA A 49 -15.15 -2.55 5.69
CA ALA A 49 -15.00 -3.98 5.92
C ALA A 49 -13.52 -4.34 6.03
N PRO A 50 -13.20 -5.50 6.66
CA PRO A 50 -11.81 -5.96 6.68
C PRO A 50 -11.27 -6.15 5.27
N VAL A 51 -9.98 -5.89 5.10
CA VAL A 51 -9.31 -6.06 3.81
C VAL A 51 -9.17 -7.56 3.52
N GLN A 52 -9.58 -7.96 2.33
CA GLN A 52 -9.49 -9.36 1.91
C GLN A 52 -8.02 -9.76 1.71
N PRO A 53 -7.67 -11.05 1.98
CA PRO A 53 -6.27 -11.50 1.82
C PRO A 53 -5.68 -11.26 0.44
N TRP A 54 -6.47 -11.40 -0.63
CA TRP A 54 -5.97 -11.19 -1.99
C TRP A 54 -5.61 -9.72 -2.25
N ILE A 55 -6.27 -8.78 -1.59
CA ILE A 55 -5.95 -7.36 -1.69
C ILE A 55 -4.58 -7.11 -1.04
N TRP A 56 -4.34 -7.71 0.13
CA TRP A 56 -3.04 -7.61 0.80
C TRP A 56 -1.94 -8.23 -0.03
N GLN A 57 -2.18 -9.38 -0.65
CA GLN A 57 -1.19 -10.02 -1.50
C GLN A 57 -0.78 -9.11 -2.67
N ARG A 58 -1.76 -8.52 -3.32
CA ARG A 58 -1.51 -7.59 -4.42
C ARG A 58 -0.73 -6.36 -3.95
N TYR A 59 -1.13 -5.78 -2.83
CA TYR A 59 -0.46 -4.60 -2.28
C TYR A 59 0.99 -4.90 -1.89
N LYS A 60 1.23 -6.05 -1.28
CA LYS A 60 2.59 -6.49 -0.95
C LYS A 60 3.48 -6.60 -2.18
N MET A 61 2.96 -7.15 -3.27
CA MET A 61 3.72 -7.27 -4.51
C MET A 61 4.11 -5.89 -5.07
N MET A 62 3.18 -4.93 -4.99
CA MET A 62 3.46 -3.57 -5.44
C MET A 62 4.51 -2.91 -4.54
N CYS A 63 4.41 -3.08 -3.24
CA CYS A 63 5.39 -2.55 -2.29
C CYS A 63 6.76 -3.19 -2.48
N ALA A 64 6.79 -4.49 -2.78
CA ALA A 64 8.04 -5.18 -3.08
C ALA A 64 8.73 -4.59 -4.31
N GLY A 65 7.94 -4.25 -5.34
CA GLY A 65 8.46 -3.58 -6.53
C GLY A 65 9.03 -2.20 -6.21
N VAL A 66 8.33 -1.44 -5.39
CA VAL A 66 8.82 -0.12 -4.95
C VAL A 66 10.13 -0.27 -4.18
N GLU A 67 10.21 -1.23 -3.26
CA GLU A 67 11.41 -1.47 -2.47
C GLU A 67 12.58 -1.85 -3.36
N ALA A 68 12.36 -2.69 -4.36
CA ALA A 68 13.39 -3.08 -5.32
C ALA A 68 13.93 -1.86 -6.08
N GLN A 69 13.05 -0.96 -6.51
CA GLN A 69 13.47 0.28 -7.17
C GLN A 69 14.29 1.18 -6.25
N ILE A 70 13.87 1.31 -4.99
CA ILE A 70 14.61 2.11 -4.02
C ILE A 70 16.01 1.53 -3.81
N LYS A 71 16.13 0.21 -3.66
CA LYS A 71 17.41 -0.45 -3.41
C LYS A 71 18.35 -0.43 -4.59
N THR A 72 17.82 -0.59 -5.80
CA THR A 72 18.65 -0.66 -7.02
C THR A 72 18.83 0.69 -7.70
N GLY A 73 17.94 1.64 -7.42
CA GLY A 73 17.93 2.93 -8.11
C GLY A 73 17.48 2.83 -9.56
N LYS A 74 16.88 1.70 -9.96
CA LYS A 74 16.47 1.46 -11.34
C LYS A 74 15.01 1.10 -11.42
N GLU A 75 14.34 1.59 -12.46
CA GLU A 75 13.00 1.16 -12.78
C GLU A 75 13.01 -0.24 -13.37
N PHE A 76 11.89 -0.94 -13.23
CA PHE A 76 11.73 -2.25 -13.86
C PHE A 76 11.72 -2.08 -15.38
N ASP A 77 12.46 -2.92 -16.07
CA ASP A 77 12.53 -2.93 -17.53
C ASP A 77 11.99 -4.25 -18.05
N TRP A 78 10.99 -4.14 -18.93
CA TRP A 78 10.35 -5.29 -19.51
C TRP A 78 11.30 -6.11 -20.40
#